data_7af1356c827a9a9c7632af3089137708
#
_entry.id   7af1356c827a9a9c7632af3089137708
#
_cell.length_a   1.000
_cell.length_b   1.000
_cell.length_c   1.000
_cell.angle_alpha   90.00
_cell.angle_beta   90.00
_cell.angle_gamma   90.00
#
_symmetry.space_group_name_H-M   'P 1'
#
loop_
_entity.id
_entity.type
_entity.pdbx_description
1 polymer ?
#
loop_
_entity_poly.entity_id
_entity_poly.type
_entity_poly.pdbx_seq_one_letter_code
_entity_poly.pdbx_strand_id
1 'polypeptide(L)'
;TPGHSAGSIALFLPGNGALFSGDVIPVPGALPVYDDVVGSVRSIRLLGSVRGIRVLLSALDEPRYGEAAYRQMDKALEYLQKIHTAVIASAGDGNPDPRELTRKTAAALGLPPQAVNPLLARTFAANIRNRDRDLPF
;
A
#
# COMPACT_ATOMS: atom_id res chain seq x y z
N THR A 1 -1.44 7.86 10.63
CA THR A 1 -1.05 7.15 9.39
C THR A 1 -2.22 6.36 8.79
N PRO A 2 -3.33 7.04 8.39
CA PRO A 2 -4.46 6.37 7.74
C PRO A 2 -4.07 5.82 6.35
N GLY A 3 -4.87 4.88 5.86
CA GLY A 3 -4.69 4.30 4.53
C GLY A 3 -5.08 2.83 4.52
N HIS A 4 -4.36 1.98 5.25
CA HIS A 4 -4.78 0.59 5.48
C HIS A 4 -6.18 0.56 6.12
N SER A 5 -6.38 1.38 7.14
CA SER A 5 -7.69 1.73 7.70
C SER A 5 -7.69 3.20 8.16
N ALA A 6 -8.87 3.76 8.45
CA ALA A 6 -8.98 5.14 8.95
C ALA A 6 -8.30 5.32 10.32
N GLY A 7 -8.26 4.27 11.15
CA GLY A 7 -7.66 4.28 12.48
C GLY A 7 -6.21 3.80 12.55
N SER A 8 -5.56 3.53 11.41
CA SER A 8 -4.16 3.07 11.41
C SER A 8 -3.22 4.12 11.99
N ILE A 9 -2.33 3.67 12.88
CA ILE A 9 -1.29 4.49 13.50
C ILE A 9 0.08 3.86 13.27
N ALA A 10 1.11 4.69 13.37
CA ALA A 10 2.49 4.24 13.51
C ALA A 10 3.09 4.89 14.75
N LEU A 11 4.05 4.22 15.36
CA LEU A 11 4.71 4.69 16.56
C LEU A 11 6.23 4.76 16.33
N PHE A 12 6.81 5.93 16.52
CA PHE A 12 8.26 6.12 16.47
C PHE A 12 8.82 6.36 17.88
N LEU A 13 9.85 5.62 18.24
CA LEU A 13 10.57 5.74 19.51
C LEU A 13 11.96 6.37 19.24
N PRO A 14 12.11 7.69 19.42
CA PRO A 14 13.36 8.40 19.05
C PRO A 14 14.60 7.90 19.79
N GLY A 15 14.44 7.47 21.06
CA GLY A 15 15.55 7.03 21.90
C GLY A 15 16.35 5.86 21.33
N ASN A 16 15.67 4.91 20.68
CA ASN A 16 16.31 3.76 20.05
C ASN A 16 16.14 3.69 18.53
N GLY A 17 15.44 4.65 17.94
CA GLY A 17 15.19 4.73 16.49
C GLY A 17 14.26 3.64 15.96
N ALA A 18 13.40 3.08 16.79
CA ALA A 18 12.43 2.05 16.36
C ALA A 18 11.15 2.68 15.82
N LEU A 19 10.75 2.30 14.60
CA LEU A 19 9.48 2.66 13.99
C LEU A 19 8.60 1.42 13.86
N PHE A 20 7.48 1.41 14.56
CA PHE A 20 6.42 0.40 14.42
C PHE A 20 5.38 0.95 13.46
N SER A 21 5.25 0.35 12.29
CA SER A 21 4.34 0.84 11.23
C SER A 21 3.00 0.08 11.17
N GLY A 22 2.85 -1.02 11.89
CA GLY A 22 1.69 -1.90 11.71
C GLY A 22 1.56 -2.34 10.25
N ASP A 23 0.35 -2.20 9.70
CA ASP A 23 0.03 -2.56 8.31
C ASP A 23 0.10 -1.39 7.32
N VAL A 24 0.70 -0.25 7.71
CA VAL A 24 0.77 0.96 6.88
C VAL A 24 1.65 0.76 5.64
N ILE A 25 2.70 -0.07 5.76
CA ILE A 25 3.69 -0.28 4.70
C ILE A 25 3.43 -1.64 4.03
N PRO A 26 2.82 -1.66 2.82
CA PRO A 26 2.58 -2.91 2.12
C PRO A 26 3.88 -3.55 1.64
N VAL A 27 3.92 -4.87 1.69
CA VAL A 27 5.06 -5.65 1.19
C VAL A 27 4.84 -5.96 -0.29
N PRO A 28 5.78 -5.59 -1.20
CA PRO A 28 5.66 -5.90 -2.61
C PRO A 28 5.45 -7.40 -2.88
N GLY A 29 4.44 -7.72 -3.67
CA GLY A 29 4.07 -9.10 -4.00
C GLY A 29 3.14 -9.78 -2.99
N ALA A 30 2.96 -9.23 -1.79
CA ALA A 30 1.92 -9.67 -0.86
C ALA A 30 0.54 -9.12 -1.25
N LEU A 31 -0.51 -9.68 -0.63
CA LEU A 31 -1.88 -9.18 -0.83
C LEU A 31 -1.98 -7.74 -0.34
N PRO A 32 -2.26 -6.75 -1.22
CA PRO A 32 -2.42 -5.37 -0.79
C PRO A 32 -3.78 -5.18 -0.13
N VAL A 33 -3.79 -4.61 1.08
CA VAL A 33 -5.01 -4.31 1.82
C VAL A 33 -4.98 -2.87 2.29
N TYR A 34 -5.85 -2.03 1.74
CA TYR A 34 -6.07 -0.65 2.17
C TYR A 34 -7.43 -0.12 1.71
N ASP A 35 -7.95 0.86 2.46
CA ASP A 35 -9.23 1.51 2.22
C ASP A 35 -9.09 2.85 1.49
N ASP A 36 -7.92 3.46 1.59
CA ASP A 36 -7.62 4.76 1.00
C ASP A 36 -6.19 4.78 0.45
N VAL A 37 -6.07 4.79 -0.89
CA VAL A 37 -4.77 4.83 -1.57
C VAL A 37 -4.06 6.16 -1.33
N VAL A 38 -4.79 7.29 -1.29
CA VAL A 38 -4.22 8.62 -1.03
C VAL A 38 -3.65 8.69 0.38
N GLY A 39 -4.43 8.23 1.37
CA GLY A 39 -3.99 8.11 2.75
C GLY A 39 -2.76 7.22 2.89
N SER A 40 -2.73 6.07 2.22
CA SER A 40 -1.58 5.16 2.23
C SER A 40 -0.31 5.83 1.70
N VAL A 41 -0.38 6.48 0.54
CA VAL A 41 0.77 7.19 -0.06
C VAL A 41 1.27 8.29 0.87
N ARG A 42 0.37 9.13 1.40
CA ARG A 42 0.73 10.21 2.34
C ARG A 42 1.37 9.67 3.62
N SER A 43 0.82 8.59 4.17
CA SER A 43 1.33 7.98 5.39
C SER A 43 2.73 7.40 5.20
N ILE A 44 2.97 6.68 4.10
CA ILE A 44 4.31 6.13 3.81
C ILE A 44 5.32 7.25 3.59
N ARG A 45 4.96 8.32 2.85
CA ARG A 45 5.84 9.49 2.67
C ARG A 45 6.13 10.20 3.99
N LEU A 46 5.12 10.35 4.86
CA LEU A 46 5.32 10.90 6.21
C LEU A 46 6.32 10.05 7.00
N LEU A 47 6.17 8.73 7.00
CA LEU A 47 7.10 7.83 7.70
C LEU A 47 8.51 7.89 7.10
N GLY A 48 8.64 7.96 5.77
CA GLY A 48 9.92 8.11 5.07
C GLY A 48 10.64 9.44 5.38
N SER A 49 9.91 10.48 5.80
CA SER A 49 10.48 11.75 6.23
C SER A 49 11.03 11.75 7.67
N VAL A 50 10.70 10.73 8.46
CA VAL A 50 11.19 10.58 9.84
C VAL A 50 12.68 10.26 9.82
N ARG A 51 13.48 11.12 10.44
CA ARG A 51 14.93 10.90 10.52
C ARG A 51 15.31 10.04 11.73
N GLY A 52 16.38 9.27 11.58
CA GLY A 52 16.93 8.47 12.68
C GLY A 52 16.21 7.14 12.90
N ILE A 53 15.50 6.63 11.90
CA ILE A 53 14.98 5.27 11.93
C ILE A 53 16.15 4.30 11.86
N ARG A 54 16.36 3.53 12.92
CA ARG A 54 17.36 2.45 12.99
C ARG A 54 16.77 1.10 12.67
N VAL A 55 15.50 0.90 13.01
CA VAL A 55 14.76 -0.32 12.68
C VAL A 55 13.30 0.00 12.38
N LEU A 56 12.81 -0.56 11.28
CA LEU A 56 11.41 -0.59 10.91
C LEU A 56 10.82 -1.96 11.27
N LEU A 57 9.72 -1.95 12.01
CA LEU A 57 8.98 -3.11 12.46
C LEU A 57 7.57 -3.03 11.88
N SER A 58 7.32 -3.76 10.79
CA SER A 58 6.01 -3.87 10.12
C SER A 58 5.32 -5.17 10.50
N ALA A 59 3.99 -5.21 10.45
CA ALA A 59 3.21 -6.35 10.92
C ALA A 59 3.46 -7.63 10.11
N LEU A 60 3.72 -7.52 8.81
CA LEU A 60 3.83 -8.64 7.87
C LEU A 60 5.19 -8.75 7.18
N ASP A 61 6.21 -8.09 7.72
CA ASP A 61 7.56 -8.13 7.18
C ASP A 61 8.59 -8.39 8.28
N GLU A 62 9.77 -8.86 7.91
CA GLU A 62 10.89 -8.96 8.84
C GLU A 62 11.43 -7.57 9.21
N PRO A 63 12.11 -7.43 10.36
CA PRO A 63 12.72 -6.16 10.74
C PRO A 63 13.68 -5.64 9.66
N ARG A 64 13.55 -4.36 9.28
CA ARG A 64 14.43 -3.70 8.32
C ARG A 64 15.30 -2.66 9.03
N TYR A 65 16.60 -2.75 8.87
CA TYR A 65 17.57 -1.93 9.62
C TYR A 65 18.18 -0.82 8.76
N GLY A 66 18.39 0.36 9.35
CA GLY A 66 19.06 1.49 8.73
C GLY A 66 18.47 1.86 7.37
N GLU A 67 19.30 1.96 6.34
CA GLU A 67 18.90 2.28 4.97
C GLU A 67 17.88 1.29 4.38
N ALA A 68 17.87 0.04 4.83
CA ALA A 68 16.90 -0.94 4.35
C ALA A 68 15.47 -0.59 4.80
N ALA A 69 15.28 0.12 5.92
CA ALA A 69 13.99 0.62 6.36
C ALA A 69 13.42 1.65 5.37
N TYR A 70 14.22 2.61 4.95
CA TYR A 70 13.80 3.64 3.99
C TYR A 70 13.56 3.04 2.61
N ARG A 71 14.45 2.16 2.12
CA ARG A 71 14.24 1.44 0.85
C ARG A 71 12.96 0.60 0.83
N GLN A 72 12.54 0.07 1.98
CA GLN A 72 11.25 -0.66 2.07
C GLN A 72 10.07 0.28 1.87
N MET A 73 10.13 1.50 2.38
CA MET A 73 9.09 2.52 2.17
C MET A 73 9.03 2.96 0.69
N ASP A 74 10.18 3.16 0.04
CA ASP A 74 10.24 3.47 -1.39
C ASP A 74 9.63 2.35 -2.23
N LYS A 75 10.00 1.10 -1.97
CA LYS A 75 9.41 -0.07 -2.65
C LYS A 75 7.90 -0.20 -2.41
N ALA A 76 7.41 0.19 -1.24
CA ALA A 76 6.00 0.19 -0.95
C ALA A 76 5.25 1.26 -1.77
N LEU A 77 5.83 2.46 -1.96
CA LEU A 77 5.28 3.49 -2.85
C LEU A 77 5.23 3.01 -4.31
N GLU A 78 6.33 2.44 -4.81
CA GLU A 78 6.38 1.85 -6.16
C GLU A 78 5.33 0.76 -6.34
N TYR A 79 5.11 -0.06 -5.31
CA TYR A 79 4.10 -1.11 -5.33
C TYR A 79 2.68 -0.53 -5.37
N LEU A 80 2.37 0.49 -4.56
CA LEU A 80 1.09 1.19 -4.63
C LEU A 80 0.85 1.83 -6.01
N GLN A 81 1.88 2.44 -6.61
CA GLN A 81 1.80 3.00 -7.95
C GLN A 81 1.49 1.92 -8.99
N LYS A 82 2.20 0.79 -8.93
CA LYS A 82 1.95 -0.37 -9.80
C LYS A 82 0.52 -0.88 -9.69
N ILE A 83 0.00 -1.00 -8.46
CA ILE A 83 -1.38 -1.42 -8.23
C ILE A 83 -2.35 -0.40 -8.82
N HIS A 84 -2.17 0.88 -8.53
CA HIS A 84 -3.04 1.95 -9.04
C HIS A 84 -3.11 1.92 -10.56
N THR A 85 -1.95 1.90 -11.22
CA THR A 85 -1.85 1.82 -12.69
C THR A 85 -2.56 0.59 -13.24
N ALA A 86 -2.36 -0.59 -12.63
CA ALA A 86 -3.01 -1.83 -13.07
C ALA A 86 -4.53 -1.80 -12.89
N VAL A 87 -5.03 -1.22 -11.79
CA VAL A 87 -6.46 -1.05 -11.55
C VAL A 87 -7.09 -0.15 -12.60
N ILE A 88 -6.50 1.03 -12.85
CA ILE A 88 -7.03 2.00 -13.82
C ILE A 88 -7.02 1.41 -15.23
N ALA A 89 -5.93 0.76 -15.63
CA ALA A 89 -5.85 0.09 -16.93
C ALA A 89 -6.89 -1.03 -17.09
N SER A 90 -7.13 -1.82 -16.02
CA SER A 90 -8.13 -2.90 -16.04
C SER A 90 -9.58 -2.40 -16.07
N ALA A 91 -9.82 -1.23 -15.49
CA ALA A 91 -11.14 -0.60 -15.45
C ALA A 91 -11.54 0.05 -16.78
N GLY A 92 -10.57 0.59 -17.54
CA GLY A 92 -10.86 1.41 -18.72
C GLY A 92 -11.71 2.64 -18.36
N ASP A 93 -12.44 3.17 -19.33
CA ASP A 93 -13.26 4.38 -19.16
C ASP A 93 -14.64 4.13 -18.49
N GLY A 94 -14.98 2.86 -18.26
CA GLY A 94 -16.28 2.46 -17.73
C GLY A 94 -16.33 2.31 -16.22
N ASN A 95 -17.45 1.78 -15.76
CA ASN A 95 -17.66 1.32 -14.39
C ASN A 95 -17.75 -0.21 -14.41
N PRO A 96 -16.61 -0.93 -14.33
CA PRO A 96 -16.58 -2.37 -14.50
C PRO A 96 -17.25 -3.10 -13.33
N ASP A 97 -17.72 -4.32 -13.58
CA ASP A 97 -18.15 -5.22 -12.51
C ASP A 97 -17.00 -5.43 -11.51
N PRO A 98 -17.24 -5.27 -10.21
CA PRO A 98 -16.18 -5.34 -9.20
C PRO A 98 -15.44 -6.69 -9.16
N ARG A 99 -16.13 -7.80 -9.45
CA ARG A 99 -15.50 -9.14 -9.45
C ARG A 99 -14.60 -9.30 -10.67
N GLU A 100 -15.09 -8.85 -11.83
CA GLU A 100 -14.31 -8.91 -13.07
C GLU A 100 -13.09 -7.99 -13.00
N LEU A 101 -13.26 -6.76 -12.48
CA LEU A 101 -12.15 -5.85 -12.22
C LEU A 101 -11.10 -6.52 -11.32
N THR A 102 -11.55 -7.10 -10.20
CA THR A 102 -10.64 -7.73 -9.23
C THR A 102 -9.87 -8.87 -9.88
N ARG A 103 -10.53 -9.73 -10.65
CA ARG A 103 -9.90 -10.85 -11.34
C ARG A 103 -8.88 -10.39 -12.38
N LYS A 104 -9.23 -9.42 -13.24
CA LYS A 104 -8.35 -8.87 -14.29
C LYS A 104 -7.12 -8.21 -13.68
N THR A 105 -7.32 -7.37 -12.69
CA THR A 105 -6.22 -6.64 -12.03
C THR A 105 -5.31 -7.59 -11.26
N ALA A 106 -5.87 -8.58 -10.54
CA ALA A 106 -5.06 -9.58 -9.84
C ALA A 106 -4.16 -10.35 -10.81
N ALA A 107 -4.70 -10.76 -11.97
CA ALA A 107 -3.92 -11.42 -13.00
C ALA A 107 -2.81 -10.52 -13.58
N ALA A 108 -3.11 -9.24 -13.84
CA ALA A 108 -2.13 -8.27 -14.34
C ALA A 108 -1.00 -8.00 -13.33
N LEU A 109 -1.28 -8.10 -12.03
CA LEU A 109 -0.31 -7.97 -10.95
C LEU A 109 0.47 -9.26 -10.66
N GLY A 110 0.10 -10.38 -11.29
CA GLY A 110 0.69 -11.70 -11.02
C GLY A 110 0.28 -12.28 -9.67
N LEU A 111 -0.83 -11.83 -9.10
CA LEU A 111 -1.36 -12.38 -7.86
C LEU A 111 -2.03 -13.74 -8.12
N PRO A 112 -1.92 -14.69 -7.18
CA PRO A 112 -2.54 -16.00 -7.35
C PRO A 112 -4.08 -15.90 -7.35
N PRO A 113 -4.80 -16.82 -8.04
CA PRO A 113 -6.26 -16.78 -8.12
C PRO A 113 -6.96 -16.74 -6.75
N GLN A 114 -6.37 -17.35 -5.73
CA GLN A 114 -6.88 -17.37 -4.35
C GLN A 114 -6.85 -15.97 -3.69
N ALA A 115 -6.06 -15.04 -4.23
CA ALA A 115 -6.04 -13.65 -3.77
C ALA A 115 -7.32 -12.87 -4.15
N VAL A 116 -8.09 -13.38 -5.12
CA VAL A 116 -9.37 -12.74 -5.56
C VAL A 116 -10.42 -12.97 -4.48
N ASN A 117 -10.56 -12.00 -3.59
CA ASN A 117 -11.46 -12.03 -2.45
C ASN A 117 -12.03 -10.63 -2.17
N PRO A 118 -13.01 -10.48 -1.25
CA PRO A 118 -13.63 -9.20 -0.95
C PRO A 118 -12.66 -8.11 -0.44
N LEU A 119 -11.57 -8.47 0.26
CA LEU A 119 -10.57 -7.51 0.74
C LEU A 119 -9.82 -6.90 -0.44
N LEU A 120 -9.38 -7.72 -1.41
CA LEU A 120 -8.72 -7.24 -2.60
C LEU A 120 -9.66 -6.36 -3.46
N ALA A 121 -10.93 -6.76 -3.58
CA ALA A 121 -11.94 -5.96 -4.29
C ALA A 121 -12.11 -4.56 -3.63
N ARG A 122 -12.12 -4.49 -2.31
CA ARG A 122 -12.19 -3.23 -1.54
C ARG A 122 -10.97 -2.35 -1.80
N THR A 123 -9.78 -2.92 -1.82
CA THR A 123 -8.53 -2.23 -2.17
C THR A 123 -8.58 -1.65 -3.59
N PHE A 124 -9.03 -2.42 -4.56
CA PHE A 124 -9.13 -1.94 -5.94
C PHE A 124 -10.23 -0.87 -6.10
N ALA A 125 -11.35 -1.00 -5.40
CA ALA A 125 -12.37 0.06 -5.35
C ALA A 125 -11.83 1.37 -4.77
N ALA A 126 -10.89 1.32 -3.81
CA ALA A 126 -10.23 2.52 -3.29
C ALA A 126 -9.41 3.25 -4.36
N ASN A 127 -8.80 2.52 -5.29
CA ASN A 127 -8.09 3.10 -6.43
C ASN A 127 -9.07 3.73 -7.44
N ILE A 128 -10.18 3.07 -7.76
CA ILE A 128 -11.20 3.59 -8.68
C ILE A 128 -11.79 4.91 -8.17
N ARG A 129 -12.07 5.04 -6.88
CA ARG A 129 -12.55 6.30 -6.27
C ARG A 129 -11.59 7.47 -6.43
N ASN A 130 -10.33 7.21 -6.77
CA ASN A 130 -9.27 8.21 -6.91
C ASN A 130 -8.64 8.21 -8.31
N ARG A 131 -9.36 7.69 -9.35
CA ARG A 131 -8.82 7.56 -10.72
C ARG A 131 -8.38 8.89 -11.33
N ASP A 132 -9.10 9.98 -11.01
CA ASP A 132 -8.86 11.31 -11.60
C ASP A 132 -7.92 12.17 -10.72
N ARG A 133 -7.32 11.57 -9.69
CA ARG A 133 -6.38 12.27 -8.81
C ARG A 133 -4.94 12.00 -9.23
N ASP A 134 -4.17 13.06 -9.30
CA ASP A 134 -2.71 12.95 -9.33
C ASP A 134 -2.21 12.49 -7.95
N LEU A 135 -1.79 11.23 -7.87
CA LEU A 135 -1.28 10.65 -6.63
C LEU A 135 0.21 10.92 -6.52
N PRO A 136 0.68 11.43 -5.39
CA PRO A 136 2.10 11.78 -5.19
C PRO A 136 2.92 10.52 -4.86
N PHE A 137 3.03 9.61 -5.82
CA PHE A 137 3.91 8.43 -5.68
C PHE A 137 5.38 8.80 -5.64
#